data_fe28a8263fd1f2f690dcac2f63e5e7b4
#
_entry.id   fe28a8263fd1f2f690dcac2f63e5e7b4
#
_cell.length_a   1.000
_cell.length_b   1.000
_cell.length_c   1.000
_cell.angle_alpha   90.00
_cell.angle_beta   90.00
_cell.angle_gamma   90.00
#
_symmetry.space_group_name_H-M   'P 1'
#
loop_
_entity.id
_entity.type
_entity.pdbx_description
1 polymer ?
#
loop_
_entity_poly.entity_id
_entity_poly.type
_entity_poly.pdbx_seq_one_letter_code
_entity_poly.pdbx_strand_id
1 'polypeptide(L)'
;MRSFVERAARRLRADQGYTLTEILVVMTIIAMLAAVLTPGLFSQLGRARAKAAQMQLESVSAAVEEFHSDVGRYPSQDEGLNSLLTAPADAEGWAGAYLKGKKLLLDPWGHPLVYQRGVDGRGYKIVSLGADGRPGGTGLDRDLESESQ
;
A
#
# COMPACT_ATOMS: atom_id res chain seq x y z
N MET A 1 -79.01 1.68 0.99
CA MET A 1 -77.71 2.09 0.47
C MET A 1 -76.74 2.27 1.64
N ARG A 2 -76.18 1.22 2.11
CA ARG A 2 -75.23 1.23 3.23
C ARG A 2 -74.09 0.24 2.91
N SER A 3 -72.85 0.75 3.07
CA SER A 3 -71.62 -0.04 3.38
C SER A 3 -71.10 -0.98 2.31
N PHE A 4 -70.54 -0.40 1.25
CA PHE A 4 -69.62 -1.13 0.37
C PHE A 4 -68.19 -0.66 0.51
N VAL A 5 -67.87 0.14 1.53
CA VAL A 5 -66.57 0.84 1.62
C VAL A 5 -65.61 0.26 2.67
N GLU A 6 -65.97 -0.79 3.39
CA GLU A 6 -65.15 -1.25 4.52
C GLU A 6 -64.53 -2.64 4.41
N ARG A 7 -64.22 -3.10 3.21
CA ARG A 7 -63.38 -4.29 3.03
C ARG A 7 -62.13 -4.03 2.22
N ALA A 8 -61.52 -2.89 2.36
CA ALA A 8 -60.12 -2.79 2.12
C ALA A 8 -59.39 -3.56 3.25
N ALA A 9 -59.36 -4.89 3.09
CA ALA A 9 -58.63 -5.76 3.97
C ALA A 9 -57.19 -5.23 4.12
N ARG A 10 -56.88 -4.71 5.30
CA ARG A 10 -55.54 -4.69 5.79
C ARG A 10 -54.93 -6.05 5.53
N ARG A 11 -54.19 -6.21 4.45
CA ARG A 11 -53.18 -7.24 4.37
C ARG A 11 -52.13 -6.85 5.42
N LEU A 12 -52.39 -7.32 6.63
CA LEU A 12 -51.35 -7.46 7.62
C LEU A 12 -50.23 -8.23 6.90
N ARG A 13 -49.19 -7.52 6.49
CA ARG A 13 -47.91 -8.15 6.27
C ARG A 13 -47.64 -8.89 7.57
N ALA A 14 -47.75 -10.21 7.52
CA ALA A 14 -47.26 -11.02 8.59
C ALA A 14 -45.79 -10.67 8.69
N ASP A 15 -45.42 -9.93 9.72
CA ASP A 15 -44.01 -9.82 10.14
C ASP A 15 -43.59 -11.21 10.53
N GLN A 16 -43.07 -11.95 9.53
CA GLN A 16 -42.45 -13.24 9.77
C GLN A 16 -41.12 -12.92 10.44
N GLY A 17 -41.15 -12.85 11.77
CA GLY A 17 -39.94 -12.72 12.58
C GLY A 17 -39.07 -13.95 12.35
N TYR A 18 -37.79 -13.73 12.10
CA TYR A 18 -36.81 -14.82 11.98
C TYR A 18 -36.75 -15.60 13.29
N THR A 19 -36.69 -16.91 13.20
CA THR A 19 -36.47 -17.77 14.37
C THR A 19 -34.98 -17.68 14.80
N LEU A 20 -34.75 -17.84 16.09
CA LEU A 20 -33.37 -17.88 16.62
C LEU A 20 -32.52 -18.95 15.93
N THR A 21 -33.13 -20.11 15.65
CA THR A 21 -32.48 -21.23 14.93
C THR A 21 -32.12 -20.84 13.49
N GLU A 22 -32.98 -20.12 12.78
CA GLU A 22 -32.71 -19.67 11.40
C GLU A 22 -31.51 -18.74 11.34
N ILE A 23 -31.43 -17.76 12.24
CA ILE A 23 -30.25 -16.87 12.34
C ILE A 23 -28.99 -17.66 12.70
N LEU A 24 -29.09 -18.65 13.60
CA LEU A 24 -27.96 -19.48 13.96
C LEU A 24 -27.43 -20.30 12.77
N VAL A 25 -28.31 -20.86 11.96
CA VAL A 25 -27.94 -21.59 10.74
C VAL A 25 -27.27 -20.64 9.73
N VAL A 26 -27.85 -19.47 9.50
CA VAL A 26 -27.26 -18.47 8.58
C VAL A 26 -25.85 -18.04 9.04
N MET A 27 -25.71 -17.74 10.34
CA MET A 27 -24.40 -17.38 10.89
C MET A 27 -23.36 -18.51 10.75
N THR A 28 -23.78 -19.76 10.92
CA THR A 28 -22.92 -20.92 10.74
C THR A 28 -22.44 -21.05 9.29
N ILE A 29 -23.33 -20.86 8.32
CA ILE A 29 -22.99 -20.90 6.91
C ILE A 29 -22.01 -19.76 6.55
N ILE A 30 -22.29 -18.53 7.02
CA ILE A 30 -21.39 -17.38 6.78
C ILE A 30 -20.02 -17.64 7.39
N ALA A 31 -19.94 -18.14 8.61
CA ALA A 31 -18.68 -18.48 9.28
C ALA A 31 -17.89 -19.53 8.49
N MET A 32 -18.56 -20.57 7.98
CA MET A 32 -17.94 -21.60 7.16
C MET A 32 -17.38 -21.04 5.84
N LEU A 33 -18.13 -20.20 5.14
CA LEU A 33 -17.69 -19.56 3.92
C LEU A 33 -16.51 -18.59 4.17
N ALA A 34 -16.58 -17.78 5.24
CA ALA A 34 -15.52 -16.90 5.64
C ALA A 34 -14.20 -17.63 5.92
N ALA A 35 -14.27 -18.76 6.63
CA ALA A 35 -13.09 -19.57 6.96
C ALA A 35 -12.34 -20.07 5.70
N VAL A 36 -13.06 -20.40 4.63
CA VAL A 36 -12.47 -20.87 3.36
C VAL A 36 -11.89 -19.71 2.53
N LEU A 37 -12.56 -18.56 2.49
CA LEU A 37 -12.21 -17.45 1.62
C LEU A 37 -11.08 -16.56 2.18
N THR A 38 -11.03 -16.40 3.50
CA THR A 38 -10.14 -15.45 4.18
C THR A 38 -8.64 -15.67 3.88
N PRO A 39 -8.07 -16.88 3.94
CA PRO A 39 -6.64 -17.09 3.67
C PRO A 39 -6.23 -16.66 2.25
N GLY A 40 -7.08 -16.89 1.26
CA GLY A 40 -6.83 -16.50 -0.14
C GLY A 40 -6.75 -14.98 -0.32
N LEU A 41 -7.62 -14.24 0.35
CA LEU A 41 -7.67 -12.77 0.27
C LEU A 41 -6.41 -12.13 0.86
N PHE A 42 -5.95 -12.57 2.01
CA PHE A 42 -4.74 -12.03 2.64
C PHE A 42 -3.49 -12.26 1.79
N SER A 43 -3.36 -13.43 1.18
CA SER A 43 -2.22 -13.72 0.29
C SER A 43 -2.24 -12.88 -0.99
N GLN A 44 -3.42 -12.57 -1.54
CA GLN A 44 -3.57 -11.69 -2.70
C GLN A 44 -3.23 -10.23 -2.34
N LEU A 45 -3.70 -9.74 -1.20
CA LEU A 45 -3.39 -8.41 -0.71
C LEU A 45 -1.88 -8.23 -0.49
N GLY A 46 -1.22 -9.22 0.11
CA GLY A 46 0.22 -9.20 0.30
C GLY A 46 0.99 -9.10 -1.03
N ARG A 47 0.62 -9.91 -2.03
CA ARG A 47 1.23 -9.83 -3.37
C ARG A 47 0.97 -8.49 -4.06
N ALA A 48 -0.23 -7.93 -3.91
CA ALA A 48 -0.55 -6.61 -4.46
C ALA A 48 0.31 -5.50 -3.84
N ARG A 49 0.52 -5.54 -2.52
CA ARG A 49 1.42 -4.61 -1.82
C ARG A 49 2.87 -4.76 -2.26
N ALA A 50 3.38 -5.98 -2.39
CA ALA A 50 4.73 -6.22 -2.87
C ALA A 50 4.94 -5.67 -4.30
N LYS A 51 3.97 -5.86 -5.19
CA LYS A 51 4.00 -5.26 -6.53
C LYS A 51 3.97 -3.74 -6.48
N ALA A 52 3.14 -3.15 -5.62
CA ALA A 52 3.08 -1.70 -5.44
C ALA A 52 4.41 -1.14 -4.89
N ALA A 53 5.06 -1.84 -3.96
CA ALA A 53 6.38 -1.47 -3.45
C ALA A 53 7.44 -1.49 -4.55
N GLN A 54 7.44 -2.51 -5.41
CA GLN A 54 8.36 -2.59 -6.55
C GLN A 54 8.19 -1.40 -7.50
N MET A 55 6.95 -1.09 -7.89
CA MET A 55 6.67 0.08 -8.75
C MET A 55 7.05 1.40 -8.08
N GLN A 56 6.90 1.49 -6.77
CA GLN A 56 7.29 2.67 -6.01
C GLN A 56 8.82 2.81 -5.97
N LEU A 57 9.56 1.73 -5.73
CA LEU A 57 11.02 1.73 -5.81
C LEU A 57 11.52 2.20 -7.19
N GLU A 58 10.93 1.71 -8.28
CA GLU A 58 11.23 2.16 -9.64
C GLU A 58 10.97 3.65 -9.82
N SER A 59 9.85 4.17 -9.29
CA SER A 59 9.52 5.59 -9.35
C SER A 59 10.50 6.46 -8.54
N VAL A 60 10.90 6.01 -7.35
CA VAL A 60 11.87 6.74 -6.51
C VAL A 60 13.27 6.65 -7.13
N SER A 61 13.62 5.51 -7.71
CA SER A 61 14.87 5.33 -8.46
C SER A 61 14.97 6.30 -9.64
N ALA A 62 13.90 6.42 -10.44
CA ALA A 62 13.85 7.39 -11.53
C ALA A 62 14.03 8.84 -11.03
N ALA A 63 13.46 9.20 -9.88
CA ALA A 63 13.65 10.50 -9.28
C ALA A 63 15.08 10.75 -8.79
N VAL A 64 15.79 9.71 -8.32
CA VAL A 64 17.21 9.79 -7.97
C VAL A 64 18.07 10.00 -9.21
N GLU A 65 17.75 9.33 -10.33
CA GLU A 65 18.46 9.55 -11.60
C GLU A 65 18.21 10.95 -12.18
N GLU A 66 17.01 11.49 -12.05
CA GLU A 66 16.67 12.85 -12.44
C GLU A 66 17.47 13.86 -11.59
N PHE A 67 17.51 13.68 -10.27
CA PHE A 67 18.36 14.46 -9.37
C PHE A 67 19.83 14.40 -9.81
N HIS A 68 20.34 13.20 -10.10
CA HIS A 68 21.73 13.03 -10.57
C HIS A 68 21.99 13.75 -11.90
N SER A 69 21.04 13.72 -12.81
CA SER A 69 21.14 14.40 -14.11
C SER A 69 21.26 15.93 -13.98
N ASP A 70 20.51 16.51 -13.04
CA ASP A 70 20.46 17.95 -12.84
C ASP A 70 21.62 18.48 -11.97
N VAL A 71 21.96 17.75 -10.90
CA VAL A 71 22.95 18.16 -9.88
C VAL A 71 24.35 17.61 -10.17
N GLY A 72 24.47 16.58 -11.05
CA GLY A 72 25.74 15.96 -11.41
C GLY A 72 26.30 14.97 -10.36
N ARG A 73 25.56 14.70 -9.29
CA ARG A 73 25.90 13.73 -8.24
C ARG A 73 24.68 13.02 -7.69
N TYR A 74 24.85 11.85 -7.12
CA TYR A 74 23.80 11.23 -6.32
C TYR A 74 23.64 11.91 -4.96
N PRO A 75 22.47 11.84 -4.32
CA PRO A 75 22.27 12.31 -2.94
C PRO A 75 23.35 11.73 -2.01
N SER A 76 23.84 12.54 -1.07
CA SER A 76 24.71 12.02 -0.02
C SER A 76 23.93 11.11 0.93
N GLN A 77 24.65 10.32 1.75
CA GLN A 77 24.00 9.43 2.73
C GLN A 77 23.17 10.23 3.74
N ASP A 78 23.64 11.43 4.14
CA ASP A 78 22.97 12.30 5.10
C ASP A 78 21.77 13.03 4.49
N GLU A 79 21.85 13.43 3.23
CA GLU A 79 20.71 14.01 2.49
C GLU A 79 19.60 12.98 2.26
N GLY A 80 19.98 11.77 1.92
CA GLY A 80 19.07 10.66 1.65
C GLY A 80 18.00 11.02 0.62
N LEU A 81 16.89 10.33 0.68
CA LEU A 81 15.75 10.55 -0.24
C LEU A 81 15.00 11.88 0.01
N ASN A 82 15.28 12.59 1.10
CA ASN A 82 14.67 13.91 1.34
C ASN A 82 15.13 14.96 0.35
N SER A 83 16.34 14.82 -0.21
CA SER A 83 16.87 15.65 -1.29
C SER A 83 15.99 15.68 -2.56
N LEU A 84 15.17 14.64 -2.75
CA LEU A 84 14.20 14.57 -3.85
C LEU A 84 12.96 15.45 -3.65
N LEU A 85 12.74 15.92 -2.42
CA LEU A 85 11.59 16.76 -2.04
C LEU A 85 11.98 18.19 -1.76
N THR A 86 13.21 18.41 -1.27
CA THR A 86 13.71 19.72 -0.86
C THR A 86 15.15 19.86 -1.29
N ALA A 87 15.50 20.99 -1.89
CA ALA A 87 16.84 21.27 -2.36
C ALA A 87 17.85 21.18 -1.21
N PRO A 88 18.93 20.38 -1.34
CA PRO A 88 20.09 20.48 -0.47
C PRO A 88 20.81 21.82 -0.63
N ALA A 89 21.53 22.26 0.39
CA ALA A 89 22.18 23.57 0.41
C ALA A 89 23.27 23.74 -0.68
N ASP A 90 23.89 22.63 -1.10
CA ASP A 90 25.00 22.56 -2.05
C ASP A 90 24.62 21.87 -3.37
N ALA A 91 23.35 21.76 -3.67
CA ALA A 91 22.84 21.17 -4.91
C ALA A 91 22.60 22.25 -5.99
N GLU A 92 23.70 22.78 -6.54
CA GLU A 92 23.60 23.66 -7.73
C GLU A 92 23.00 22.86 -8.89
N GLY A 93 21.99 23.45 -9.57
CA GLY A 93 21.26 22.79 -10.65
C GLY A 93 20.00 22.03 -10.22
N TRP A 94 19.69 21.97 -8.92
CA TRP A 94 18.44 21.36 -8.46
C TRP A 94 17.20 22.05 -9.07
N ALA A 95 16.46 21.34 -9.91
CA ALA A 95 15.42 21.93 -10.76
C ALA A 95 14.01 21.89 -10.18
N GLY A 96 13.80 21.21 -9.05
CA GLY A 96 12.48 21.14 -8.41
C GLY A 96 12.26 19.86 -7.64
N ALA A 97 11.11 19.74 -7.01
CA ALA A 97 10.77 18.51 -6.30
C ALA A 97 10.56 17.35 -7.30
N TYR A 98 11.43 16.36 -7.24
CA TYR A 98 11.40 15.16 -8.10
C TYR A 98 10.33 14.16 -7.67
N LEU A 99 9.84 14.28 -6.42
CA LEU A 99 8.73 13.50 -5.89
C LEU A 99 7.59 14.41 -5.40
N LYS A 100 6.35 13.97 -5.61
CA LYS A 100 5.16 14.76 -5.28
C LYS A 100 4.79 14.80 -3.79
N GLY A 101 5.57 14.15 -2.92
CA GLY A 101 5.33 14.21 -1.49
C GLY A 101 5.99 13.10 -0.68
N LYS A 102 6.10 13.34 0.64
CA LYS A 102 6.76 12.46 1.60
C LYS A 102 6.18 11.04 1.68
N LYS A 103 4.92 10.84 1.29
CA LYS A 103 4.30 9.50 1.28
C LYS A 103 5.01 8.53 0.33
N LEU A 104 5.66 9.04 -0.71
CA LEU A 104 6.43 8.22 -1.65
C LEU A 104 7.75 7.69 -1.06
N LEU A 105 8.17 8.21 0.09
CA LEU A 105 9.32 7.71 0.84
C LEU A 105 8.94 6.62 1.85
N LEU A 106 7.66 6.27 1.96
CA LEU A 106 7.16 5.16 2.78
C LEU A 106 6.65 4.07 1.86
N ASP A 107 7.00 2.83 2.13
CA ASP A 107 6.50 1.68 1.39
C ASP A 107 4.98 1.42 1.63
N PRO A 108 4.33 0.47 0.93
CA PRO A 108 2.91 0.16 1.11
C PRO A 108 2.55 -0.45 2.47
N TRP A 109 3.51 -0.79 3.30
CA TRP A 109 3.31 -1.23 4.68
C TRP A 109 3.51 -0.10 5.69
N GLY A 110 4.03 1.07 5.23
CA GLY A 110 4.24 2.27 6.04
C GLY A 110 5.65 2.41 6.60
N HIS A 111 6.58 1.55 6.17
CA HIS A 111 7.99 1.64 6.57
C HIS A 111 8.75 2.63 5.67
N PRO A 112 9.72 3.38 6.20
CA PRO A 112 10.55 4.26 5.38
C PRO A 112 11.43 3.45 4.43
N LEU A 113 11.57 3.92 3.19
CA LEU A 113 12.54 3.38 2.25
C LEU A 113 13.95 3.68 2.74
N VAL A 114 14.82 2.68 2.69
CA VAL A 114 16.22 2.79 3.09
C VAL A 114 17.05 3.16 1.87
N TYR A 115 17.77 4.28 1.96
CA TYR A 115 18.70 4.72 0.93
C TYR A 115 20.13 4.39 1.35
N GLN A 116 20.90 3.84 0.43
CA GLN A 116 22.31 3.55 0.62
C GLN A 116 23.07 4.09 -0.59
N ARG A 117 24.01 4.99 -0.35
CA ARG A 117 24.91 5.48 -1.39
C ARG A 117 26.02 4.45 -1.63
N GLY A 118 26.39 4.25 -2.89
CA GLY A 118 27.53 3.39 -3.25
C GLY A 118 28.86 3.85 -2.60
N VAL A 119 29.71 2.89 -2.24
CA VAL A 119 30.95 3.12 -1.46
C VAL A 119 31.87 4.14 -2.15
N ASP A 120 31.93 4.12 -3.49
CA ASP A 120 32.77 5.02 -4.28
C ASP A 120 32.05 6.30 -4.70
N GLY A 121 30.86 6.58 -4.10
CA GLY A 121 29.99 7.67 -4.52
C GLY A 121 29.34 7.47 -5.89
N ARG A 122 29.61 6.33 -6.51
CA ARG A 122 29.02 5.90 -7.78
C ARG A 122 27.85 4.95 -7.49
N GLY A 123 26.65 5.35 -7.93
CA GLY A 123 25.48 4.55 -7.73
C GLY A 123 24.84 4.66 -6.35
N TYR A 124 23.76 3.94 -6.19
CA TYR A 124 22.93 3.90 -4.98
C TYR A 124 22.13 2.60 -4.96
N LYS A 125 21.56 2.32 -3.80
CA LYS A 125 20.59 1.26 -3.56
C LYS A 125 19.44 1.81 -2.74
N ILE A 126 18.21 1.46 -3.11
CA ILE A 126 17.00 1.78 -2.36
C ILE A 126 16.31 0.48 -1.99
N VAL A 127 15.98 0.32 -0.71
CA VAL A 127 15.42 -0.91 -0.16
C VAL A 127 14.10 -0.62 0.55
N SER A 128 13.07 -1.44 0.26
CA SER A 128 11.90 -1.61 1.12
C SER A 128 12.08 -2.90 1.92
N LEU A 129 11.91 -2.82 3.24
CA LEU A 129 12.11 -3.93 4.16
C LEU A 129 10.92 -4.90 4.25
N GLY A 130 10.04 -4.89 3.24
CA GLY A 130 8.91 -5.81 3.19
C GLY A 130 7.86 -5.60 4.28
N ALA A 131 7.06 -6.63 4.52
CA ALA A 131 5.91 -6.53 5.41
C ALA A 131 6.27 -6.46 6.90
N ASP A 132 7.42 -7.03 7.30
CA ASP A 132 7.86 -7.04 8.70
C ASP A 132 8.76 -5.85 9.09
N GLY A 133 9.21 -5.03 8.10
CA GLY A 133 10.07 -3.87 8.32
C GLY A 133 11.47 -4.21 8.84
N ARG A 134 11.98 -5.42 8.57
CA ARG A 134 13.28 -5.90 9.03
C ARG A 134 14.14 -6.37 7.87
N PRO A 135 15.45 -6.17 7.92
CA PRO A 135 16.35 -6.67 6.88
C PRO A 135 16.27 -8.19 6.70
N GLY A 136 16.12 -8.64 5.45
CA GLY A 136 16.04 -10.04 5.09
C GLY A 136 14.60 -10.53 4.93
N GLY A 137 14.33 -11.77 5.40
CA GLY A 137 12.98 -12.37 5.31
C GLY A 137 12.74 -13.15 4.02
N THR A 138 11.55 -13.76 3.94
CA THR A 138 11.10 -14.57 2.80
C THR A 138 9.64 -14.32 2.47
N GLY A 139 9.24 -14.61 1.24
CA GLY A 139 7.85 -14.43 0.82
C GLY A 139 7.40 -12.98 0.82
N LEU A 140 6.44 -12.61 1.65
CA LEU A 140 5.93 -11.24 1.80
C LEU A 140 6.83 -10.33 2.66
N ASP A 141 7.67 -10.93 3.49
CA ASP A 141 8.62 -10.23 4.36
C ASP A 141 9.98 -9.99 3.67
N ARG A 142 10.14 -10.48 2.43
CA ARG A 142 11.37 -10.31 1.67
C ARG A 142 11.60 -8.85 1.33
N ASP A 143 12.85 -8.41 1.47
CA ASP A 143 13.30 -7.10 1.01
C ASP A 143 13.13 -6.97 -0.52
N LEU A 144 12.72 -5.78 -0.93
CA LEU A 144 12.64 -5.39 -2.33
C LEU A 144 13.66 -4.29 -2.56
N GLU A 145 14.42 -4.39 -3.64
CA GLU A 145 15.55 -3.52 -3.91
C GLU A 145 15.47 -2.92 -5.30
N SER A 146 15.96 -1.67 -5.42
CA SER A 146 16.29 -1.03 -6.69
C SER A 146 17.68 -0.43 -6.59
N GLU A 147 18.52 -0.69 -7.58
CA GLU A 147 19.91 -0.23 -7.64
C GLU A 147 20.13 0.58 -8.90
N SER A 148 21.10 1.50 -8.87
CA SER A 148 21.61 2.15 -10.10
C SER A 148 22.24 1.09 -11.01
N GLN A 149 21.97 1.16 -12.31
CA GLN A 149 22.63 0.35 -13.32
C GLN A 149 24.04 0.87 -13.61
#